data_e850fb9a1b82f0f79077f49f62c3f2e9
#
_entry.id   e850fb9a1b82f0f79077f49f62c3f2e9
#
_cell.length_a   1.000
_cell.length_b   1.000
_cell.length_c   1.000
_cell.angle_alpha   90.00
_cell.angle_beta   90.00
_cell.angle_gamma   90.00
#
_symmetry.space_group_name_H-M   'P 1'
#
loop_
_entity.id
_entity.type
_entity.pdbx_description
1 polymer ?
#
loop_
_entity_poly.entity_id
_entity_poly.type
_entity_poly.pdbx_seq_one_letter_code
_entity_poly.pdbx_strand_id
1 'polypeptide(L)'
;MSADNQPWSRDEFEAKLRGMEKFYHIHHPMHVLMNEGKLTKQQLQGWVANRFYYQVMIPIKDANIMANCPDRETRAKWVQRILDHDGHPGDPGGIEAWIQLGIAVGMTRDEITSLEHVLPGVRFAVDAYVNFARRAEWHEAASSSLTELFAPKIHQQRLDNWPEVYPWVEQEGYIYFKKRLTEARRDVEHGLHLTLDWYKTREQQERMVQILKFKLDVLWTMADAMYLAYVADMPPYFNIEQ
;
A
#
# COMPACT_ATOMS: atom_id res chain seq x y z
N MET A 1 7.65 -10.02 38.28
CA MET A 1 7.63 -9.56 36.88
C MET A 1 7.73 -8.05 36.95
N SER A 2 8.73 -7.44 36.28
CA SER A 2 8.84 -5.99 36.26
C SER A 2 7.63 -5.41 35.49
N ALA A 3 7.20 -4.20 35.86
CA ALA A 3 6.07 -3.50 35.21
C ALA A 3 6.23 -3.38 33.67
N ASP A 4 7.47 -3.46 33.18
CA ASP A 4 7.84 -3.38 31.76
C ASP A 4 7.40 -4.59 30.92
N ASN A 5 7.01 -5.71 31.53
CA ASN A 5 6.72 -6.96 30.80
C ASN A 5 5.21 -7.31 30.78
N GLN A 6 4.36 -6.41 31.30
CA GLN A 6 2.91 -6.64 31.23
C GLN A 6 2.40 -6.34 29.81
N PRO A 7 1.53 -7.19 29.24
CA PRO A 7 0.88 -6.90 27.97
C PRO A 7 0.15 -5.56 28.04
N TRP A 8 0.19 -4.82 26.95
CA TRP A 8 -0.72 -3.69 26.79
C TRP A 8 -2.16 -4.17 26.80
N SER A 9 -3.04 -3.39 27.39
CA SER A 9 -4.48 -3.58 27.22
C SER A 9 -4.86 -3.49 25.74
N ARG A 10 -6.05 -3.98 25.38
CA ARG A 10 -6.53 -3.90 24.00
C ARG A 10 -6.51 -2.47 23.46
N ASP A 11 -6.98 -1.52 24.26
CA ASP A 11 -7.08 -0.11 23.89
C ASP A 11 -5.68 0.53 23.75
N GLU A 12 -4.77 0.22 24.67
CA GLU A 12 -3.38 0.70 24.59
C GLU A 12 -2.65 0.15 23.36
N PHE A 13 -2.87 -1.13 23.04
CA PHE A 13 -2.25 -1.75 21.87
C PHE A 13 -2.82 -1.15 20.57
N GLU A 14 -4.14 -0.99 20.48
CA GLU A 14 -4.77 -0.31 19.35
C GLU A 14 -4.26 1.13 19.19
N ALA A 15 -4.19 1.88 20.29
CA ALA A 15 -3.66 3.26 20.27
C ALA A 15 -2.21 3.32 19.75
N LYS A 16 -1.36 2.33 20.10
CA LYS A 16 0.00 2.24 19.59
C LYS A 16 0.04 1.95 18.08
N LEU A 17 -0.79 1.03 17.60
CA LEU A 17 -0.88 0.72 16.16
C LEU A 17 -1.37 1.95 15.39
N ARG A 18 -2.40 2.63 15.85
CA ARG A 18 -2.90 3.87 15.23
C ARG A 18 -1.89 5.01 15.28
N GLY A 19 -1.12 5.11 16.36
CA GLY A 19 -0.04 6.11 16.53
C GLY A 19 1.10 5.97 15.52
N MET A 20 1.18 4.84 14.79
CA MET A 20 2.12 4.65 13.69
C MET A 20 1.77 5.45 12.42
N GLU A 21 0.59 6.05 12.36
CA GLU A 21 0.15 6.90 11.23
C GLU A 21 1.16 8.00 10.88
N LYS A 22 1.86 8.54 11.87
CA LYS A 22 2.91 9.55 11.68
C LYS A 22 4.06 9.12 10.76
N PHE A 23 4.25 7.81 10.57
CA PHE A 23 5.24 7.24 9.64
C PHE A 23 4.62 6.83 8.29
N TYR A 24 3.32 7.08 8.10
CA TYR A 24 2.67 6.73 6.85
C TYR A 24 3.12 7.65 5.72
N HIS A 25 3.32 7.07 4.55
CA HIS A 25 3.88 7.77 3.39
C HIS A 25 3.04 8.96 2.88
N ILE A 26 1.85 9.19 3.42
CA ILE A 26 1.08 10.42 3.16
C ILE A 26 1.86 11.68 3.55
N HIS A 27 2.76 11.56 4.54
CA HIS A 27 3.63 12.64 5.03
C HIS A 27 4.95 12.74 4.25
N HIS A 28 5.20 11.82 3.31
CA HIS A 28 6.41 11.86 2.49
C HIS A 28 6.37 13.06 1.53
N PRO A 29 7.51 13.77 1.30
CA PRO A 29 7.56 14.94 0.41
C PRO A 29 6.92 14.71 -0.96
N MET A 30 7.10 13.55 -1.58
CA MET A 30 6.45 13.17 -2.84
C MET A 30 4.92 13.28 -2.77
N HIS A 31 4.32 12.77 -1.69
CA HIS A 31 2.87 12.80 -1.49
C HIS A 31 2.35 14.17 -1.08
N VAL A 32 3.14 14.94 -0.33
CA VAL A 32 2.82 16.33 -0.01
C VAL A 32 2.75 17.17 -1.28
N LEU A 33 3.79 17.11 -2.13
CA LEU A 33 3.81 17.80 -3.42
C LEU A 33 2.64 17.37 -4.33
N MET A 34 2.33 16.06 -4.34
CA MET A 34 1.20 15.51 -5.10
C MET A 34 -0.14 16.09 -4.63
N ASN A 35 -0.38 16.15 -3.32
CA ASN A 35 -1.62 16.67 -2.76
C ASN A 35 -1.77 18.18 -2.93
N GLU A 36 -0.64 18.91 -3.03
CA GLU A 36 -0.60 20.36 -3.28
C GLU A 36 -0.65 20.74 -4.77
N GLY A 37 -0.78 19.75 -5.68
CA GLY A 37 -0.81 20.00 -7.12
C GLY A 37 0.52 20.46 -7.72
N LYS A 38 1.64 20.22 -7.02
CA LYS A 38 2.97 20.69 -7.41
C LYS A 38 3.75 19.70 -8.28
N LEU A 39 3.24 18.51 -8.51
CA LEU A 39 3.87 17.57 -9.43
C LEU A 39 3.52 17.91 -10.88
N THR A 40 4.50 17.82 -11.77
CA THR A 40 4.28 17.87 -13.20
C THR A 40 3.53 16.62 -13.69
N LYS A 41 2.99 16.67 -14.90
CA LYS A 41 2.35 15.52 -15.53
C LYS A 41 3.29 14.31 -15.58
N GLN A 42 4.54 14.50 -15.99
CA GLN A 42 5.55 13.43 -16.07
C GLN A 42 5.85 12.81 -14.68
N GLN A 43 5.95 13.64 -13.64
CA GLN A 43 6.17 13.15 -12.26
C GLN A 43 4.98 12.33 -11.77
N LEU A 44 3.75 12.75 -12.09
CA LEU A 44 2.56 12.01 -11.75
C LEU A 44 2.45 10.69 -12.52
N GLN A 45 2.77 10.68 -13.81
CA GLN A 45 2.89 9.48 -14.65
C GLN A 45 3.93 8.51 -14.07
N GLY A 46 5.10 9.00 -13.70
CA GLY A 46 6.14 8.21 -13.03
C GLY A 46 5.65 7.56 -11.73
N TRP A 47 4.90 8.29 -10.90
CA TRP A 47 4.28 7.73 -9.70
C TRP A 47 3.27 6.64 -10.05
N VAL A 48 2.40 6.85 -11.03
CA VAL A 48 1.40 5.85 -11.45
C VAL A 48 2.06 4.57 -11.94
N ALA A 49 3.06 4.67 -12.82
CA ALA A 49 3.78 3.53 -13.39
C ALA A 49 4.50 2.71 -12.29
N ASN A 50 5.19 3.38 -11.38
CA ASN A 50 5.92 2.72 -10.30
C ASN A 50 4.97 2.07 -9.29
N ARG A 51 3.91 2.75 -8.91
CA ARG A 51 2.93 2.22 -7.96
C ARG A 51 2.12 1.06 -8.53
N PHE A 52 2.04 0.94 -9.86
CA PHE A 52 1.40 -0.19 -10.54
C PHE A 52 2.07 -1.52 -10.18
N TYR A 53 3.40 -1.58 -10.07
CA TYR A 53 4.10 -2.79 -9.63
C TYR A 53 3.60 -3.27 -8.26
N TYR A 54 3.41 -2.34 -7.33
CA TYR A 54 2.82 -2.71 -6.04
C TYR A 54 1.39 -3.26 -6.20
N GLN A 55 0.56 -2.71 -7.10
CA GLN A 55 -0.82 -3.18 -7.32
C GLN A 55 -0.85 -4.64 -7.77
N VAL A 56 -0.04 -4.99 -8.78
CA VAL A 56 -0.01 -6.37 -9.31
C VAL A 56 0.63 -7.37 -8.33
N MET A 57 1.44 -6.90 -7.37
CA MET A 57 2.06 -7.75 -6.37
C MET A 57 1.20 -7.94 -5.10
N ILE A 58 0.15 -7.14 -4.88
CA ILE A 58 -0.77 -7.32 -3.74
C ILE A 58 -1.48 -8.67 -3.76
N PRO A 59 -2.15 -9.12 -4.85
CA PRO A 59 -2.80 -10.42 -4.85
C PRO A 59 -1.80 -11.59 -4.69
N ILE A 60 -0.58 -11.45 -5.20
CA ILE A 60 0.50 -12.43 -5.01
C ILE A 60 0.89 -12.51 -3.52
N LYS A 61 1.02 -11.36 -2.86
CA LYS A 61 1.26 -11.28 -1.41
C LYS A 61 0.11 -11.94 -0.64
N ASP A 62 -1.14 -11.65 -0.99
CA ASP A 62 -2.33 -12.23 -0.33
C ASP A 62 -2.44 -13.73 -0.56
N ALA A 63 -2.09 -14.24 -1.74
CA ALA A 63 -2.01 -15.66 -2.02
C ALA A 63 -0.95 -16.38 -1.15
N ASN A 64 0.22 -15.75 -0.91
CA ASN A 64 1.23 -16.28 0.02
C ASN A 64 0.70 -16.36 1.46
N ILE A 65 -0.04 -15.35 1.94
CA ILE A 65 -0.68 -15.38 3.25
C ILE A 65 -1.67 -16.55 3.34
N MET A 66 -2.52 -16.70 2.34
CA MET A 66 -3.49 -17.81 2.28
C MET A 66 -2.82 -19.19 2.24
N ALA A 67 -1.73 -19.33 1.49
CA ALA A 67 -1.00 -20.60 1.38
C ALA A 67 -0.43 -21.05 2.74
N ASN A 68 -0.02 -20.10 3.58
CA ASN A 68 0.53 -20.36 4.91
C ASN A 68 -0.54 -20.44 6.01
N CYS A 69 -1.76 -19.96 5.77
CA CYS A 69 -2.82 -19.90 6.78
C CYS A 69 -3.54 -21.27 6.91
N PRO A 70 -3.47 -21.94 8.08
CA PRO A 70 -4.18 -23.21 8.30
C PRO A 70 -5.68 -23.01 8.53
N ASP A 71 -6.11 -21.81 8.95
CA ASP A 71 -7.49 -21.55 9.31
C ASP A 71 -8.39 -21.34 8.08
N ARG A 72 -9.39 -22.19 7.92
CA ARG A 72 -10.32 -22.16 6.80
C ARG A 72 -11.17 -20.89 6.76
N GLU A 73 -11.63 -20.41 7.91
CA GLU A 73 -12.52 -19.24 7.97
C GLU A 73 -11.77 -17.98 7.59
N THR A 74 -10.54 -17.83 8.08
CA THR A 74 -9.65 -16.74 7.68
C THR A 74 -9.38 -16.75 6.18
N ARG A 75 -9.05 -17.92 5.60
CA ARG A 75 -8.84 -18.03 4.16
C ARG A 75 -10.08 -17.66 3.35
N ALA A 76 -11.26 -18.09 3.77
CA ALA A 76 -12.52 -17.79 3.10
C ALA A 76 -12.84 -16.28 3.07
N LYS A 77 -12.44 -15.54 4.11
CA LYS A 77 -12.56 -14.07 4.15
C LYS A 77 -11.44 -13.40 3.37
N TRP A 78 -10.23 -13.97 3.40
CA TRP A 78 -9.04 -13.37 2.80
C TRP A 78 -9.05 -13.41 1.27
N VAL A 79 -9.70 -14.44 0.67
CA VAL A 79 -9.81 -14.56 -0.79
C VAL A 79 -10.46 -13.34 -1.44
N GLN A 80 -11.36 -12.65 -0.72
CA GLN A 80 -12.00 -11.45 -1.24
C GLN A 80 -10.99 -10.35 -1.60
N ARG A 81 -9.88 -10.25 -0.88
CA ARG A 81 -8.81 -9.27 -1.17
C ARG A 81 -8.13 -9.52 -2.52
N ILE A 82 -7.99 -10.79 -2.90
CA ILE A 82 -7.48 -11.16 -4.23
C ILE A 82 -8.49 -10.77 -5.29
N LEU A 83 -9.76 -11.09 -5.09
CA LEU A 83 -10.84 -10.75 -6.02
C LEU A 83 -11.01 -9.23 -6.19
N ASP A 84 -10.84 -8.45 -5.13
CA ASP A 84 -10.89 -6.99 -5.18
C ASP A 84 -9.77 -6.40 -6.07
N HIS A 85 -8.61 -7.06 -6.16
CA HIS A 85 -7.49 -6.59 -6.98
C HIS A 85 -7.48 -7.20 -8.38
N ASP A 86 -7.57 -8.53 -8.50
CA ASP A 86 -7.52 -9.23 -9.78
C ASP A 86 -8.84 -9.14 -10.57
N GLY A 87 -9.93 -8.89 -9.85
CA GLY A 87 -11.27 -8.85 -10.43
C GLY A 87 -11.99 -10.20 -10.43
N HIS A 88 -13.26 -10.14 -10.80
CA HIS A 88 -14.15 -11.31 -10.94
C HIS A 88 -15.29 -10.96 -11.93
N PRO A 89 -16.13 -11.92 -12.36
CA PRO A 89 -17.25 -11.61 -13.23
C PRO A 89 -18.13 -10.47 -12.69
N GLY A 90 -18.19 -9.37 -13.42
CA GLY A 90 -18.94 -8.15 -13.05
C GLY A 90 -18.13 -7.05 -12.35
N ASP A 91 -16.89 -7.31 -11.97
CA ASP A 91 -15.96 -6.30 -11.43
C ASP A 91 -14.54 -6.52 -11.99
N PRO A 92 -13.98 -5.58 -12.79
CA PRO A 92 -12.66 -5.72 -13.37
C PRO A 92 -11.50 -5.63 -12.37
N GLY A 93 -11.77 -5.29 -11.11
CA GLY A 93 -10.79 -5.25 -10.03
C GLY A 93 -9.98 -3.96 -9.93
N GLY A 94 -9.19 -3.88 -8.86
CA GLY A 94 -8.37 -2.71 -8.53
C GLY A 94 -7.18 -2.53 -9.46
N ILE A 95 -6.63 -3.61 -10.04
CA ILE A 95 -5.54 -3.54 -11.02
C ILE A 95 -6.02 -2.83 -12.27
N GLU A 96 -7.18 -3.22 -12.81
CA GLU A 96 -7.76 -2.55 -13.97
C GLU A 96 -8.13 -1.10 -13.66
N ALA A 97 -8.70 -0.83 -12.48
CA ALA A 97 -8.98 0.55 -12.06
C ALA A 97 -7.72 1.42 -11.96
N TRP A 98 -6.57 0.82 -11.60
CA TRP A 98 -5.28 1.52 -11.60
C TRP A 98 -4.77 1.78 -13.02
N ILE A 99 -4.95 0.82 -13.94
CA ILE A 99 -4.64 1.04 -15.37
C ILE A 99 -5.45 2.20 -15.92
N GLN A 100 -6.75 2.29 -15.58
CA GLN A 100 -7.59 3.43 -15.99
C GLN A 100 -7.08 4.76 -15.42
N LEU A 101 -6.54 4.78 -14.17
CA LEU A 101 -5.86 5.95 -13.63
C LEU A 101 -4.62 6.32 -14.49
N GLY A 102 -3.84 5.33 -14.90
CA GLY A 102 -2.68 5.57 -15.78
C GLY A 102 -3.08 6.16 -17.13
N ILE A 103 -4.16 5.65 -17.73
CA ILE A 103 -4.70 6.21 -18.98
C ILE A 103 -5.20 7.65 -18.74
N ALA A 104 -5.90 7.89 -17.64
CA ALA A 104 -6.43 9.20 -17.28
C ALA A 104 -5.34 10.26 -17.05
N VAL A 105 -4.13 9.86 -16.65
CA VAL A 105 -2.97 10.78 -16.60
C VAL A 105 -2.18 10.83 -17.90
N GLY A 106 -2.69 10.19 -18.98
CA GLY A 106 -2.15 10.29 -20.34
C GLY A 106 -1.03 9.30 -20.66
N MET A 107 -1.03 8.13 -20.02
CA MET A 107 -0.18 6.99 -20.39
C MET A 107 -0.97 6.01 -21.25
N THR A 108 -0.26 5.21 -22.03
CA THR A 108 -0.83 4.06 -22.73
C THR A 108 -0.93 2.86 -21.77
N ARG A 109 -1.81 1.92 -22.06
CA ARG A 109 -1.90 0.65 -21.33
C ARG A 109 -0.57 -0.10 -21.33
N ASP A 110 0.10 -0.15 -22.49
CA ASP A 110 1.36 -0.86 -22.64
C ASP A 110 2.48 -0.26 -21.79
N GLU A 111 2.60 1.08 -21.73
CA GLU A 111 3.56 1.75 -20.84
C GLU A 111 3.34 1.40 -19.36
N ILE A 112 2.07 1.21 -18.93
CA ILE A 112 1.75 0.86 -17.56
C ILE A 112 2.07 -0.62 -17.30
N THR A 113 1.62 -1.52 -18.18
CA THR A 113 1.64 -2.96 -17.97
C THR A 113 2.99 -3.62 -18.28
N SER A 114 3.84 -3.00 -19.11
CA SER A 114 5.20 -3.49 -19.39
C SER A 114 6.12 -3.50 -18.17
N LEU A 115 5.83 -2.67 -17.15
CA LEU A 115 6.67 -2.48 -15.96
C LEU A 115 8.09 -1.93 -16.29
N GLU A 116 8.32 -1.40 -17.49
CA GLU A 116 9.63 -0.88 -17.91
C GLU A 116 10.04 0.36 -17.11
N HIS A 117 9.06 1.15 -16.65
CA HIS A 117 9.30 2.37 -15.88
C HIS A 117 9.48 2.11 -14.37
N VAL A 118 9.41 0.85 -13.93
CA VAL A 118 9.50 0.52 -12.50
C VAL A 118 10.95 0.60 -12.01
N LEU A 119 11.19 1.55 -11.12
CA LEU A 119 12.49 1.82 -10.52
C LEU A 119 12.99 0.65 -9.65
N PRO A 120 14.29 0.37 -9.63
CA PRO A 120 14.88 -0.69 -8.80
C PRO A 120 14.49 -0.59 -7.33
N GLY A 121 14.52 0.61 -6.73
CA GLY A 121 14.16 0.82 -5.33
C GLY A 121 12.69 0.46 -5.05
N VAL A 122 11.79 0.70 -6.00
CA VAL A 122 10.39 0.27 -5.89
C VAL A 122 10.28 -1.25 -5.96
N ARG A 123 11.00 -1.91 -6.90
CA ARG A 123 11.02 -3.37 -6.97
C ARG A 123 11.53 -3.99 -5.67
N PHE A 124 12.69 -3.54 -5.18
CA PHE A 124 13.25 -4.07 -3.93
C PHE A 124 12.31 -3.91 -2.74
N ALA A 125 11.66 -2.76 -2.58
CA ALA A 125 10.73 -2.53 -1.49
C ALA A 125 9.49 -3.44 -1.58
N VAL A 126 8.89 -3.56 -2.76
CA VAL A 126 7.72 -4.41 -2.99
C VAL A 126 8.07 -5.90 -2.83
N ASP A 127 9.18 -6.34 -3.41
CA ASP A 127 9.65 -7.72 -3.32
C ASP A 127 10.00 -8.11 -1.87
N ALA A 128 10.58 -7.19 -1.09
CA ALA A 128 10.82 -7.39 0.34
C ALA A 128 9.49 -7.67 1.07
N TYR A 129 8.43 -6.94 0.75
CA TYR A 129 7.10 -7.15 1.33
C TYR A 129 6.47 -8.48 0.94
N VAL A 130 6.53 -8.84 -0.34
CA VAL A 130 6.03 -10.14 -0.84
C VAL A 130 6.81 -11.30 -0.22
N ASN A 131 8.14 -11.18 -0.12
CA ASN A 131 8.98 -12.19 0.50
C ASN A 131 8.75 -12.30 2.01
N PHE A 132 8.46 -11.19 2.70
CA PHE A 132 8.02 -11.23 4.08
C PHE A 132 6.73 -12.05 4.21
N ALA A 133 5.70 -11.78 3.41
CA ALA A 133 4.43 -12.50 3.44
C ALA A 133 4.59 -14.00 3.13
N ARG A 134 5.57 -14.37 2.30
CA ARG A 134 5.87 -15.77 1.96
C ARG A 134 6.52 -16.53 3.11
N ARG A 135 7.34 -15.87 3.94
CA ARG A 135 8.23 -16.52 4.92
C ARG A 135 7.77 -16.37 6.36
N ALA A 136 7.03 -15.30 6.67
CA ALA A 136 6.55 -15.02 8.01
C ALA A 136 5.43 -16.00 8.41
N GLU A 137 5.25 -16.15 9.71
CA GLU A 137 4.04 -16.78 10.23
C GLU A 137 2.81 -16.09 9.63
N TRP A 138 1.79 -16.85 9.29
CA TRP A 138 0.66 -16.36 8.52
C TRP A 138 -0.07 -15.17 9.16
N HIS A 139 -0.18 -15.16 10.49
CA HIS A 139 -0.79 -14.06 11.22
C HIS A 139 0.09 -12.81 11.24
N GLU A 140 1.41 -12.93 11.29
CA GLU A 140 2.33 -11.80 11.10
C GLU A 140 2.19 -11.21 9.70
N ALA A 141 2.16 -12.09 8.70
CA ALA A 141 1.99 -11.69 7.30
C ALA A 141 0.63 -11.00 7.06
N ALA A 142 -0.46 -11.53 7.61
CA ALA A 142 -1.79 -10.92 7.56
C ALA A 142 -1.81 -9.54 8.24
N SER A 143 -1.27 -9.45 9.47
CA SER A 143 -1.24 -8.21 10.25
C SER A 143 -0.36 -7.12 9.62
N SER A 144 0.63 -7.48 8.77
CA SER A 144 1.44 -6.51 8.01
C SER A 144 0.59 -5.64 7.08
N SER A 145 -0.63 -6.08 6.75
CA SER A 145 -1.58 -5.30 5.94
C SER A 145 -2.26 -4.15 6.71
N LEU A 146 -2.02 -4.00 8.01
CA LEU A 146 -2.65 -2.96 8.85
C LEU A 146 -2.34 -1.50 8.46
N THR A 147 -1.42 -1.25 7.52
CA THR A 147 -1.31 0.09 6.91
C THR A 147 -2.60 0.56 6.25
N GLU A 148 -3.54 -0.35 6.01
CA GLU A 148 -4.90 -0.02 5.54
C GLU A 148 -5.69 0.83 6.55
N LEU A 149 -5.34 0.81 7.84
CA LEU A 149 -5.86 1.77 8.84
C LEU A 149 -5.73 3.23 8.39
N PHE A 150 -4.70 3.54 7.60
CA PHE A 150 -4.36 4.90 7.18
C PHE A 150 -4.79 5.20 5.74
N ALA A 151 -5.13 4.16 4.96
CA ALA A 151 -5.43 4.28 3.54
C ALA A 151 -6.68 5.15 3.22
N PRO A 152 -7.77 5.13 3.98
CA PRO A 152 -8.93 5.97 3.67
C PRO A 152 -8.59 7.45 3.58
N LYS A 153 -7.72 7.95 4.48
CA LYS A 153 -7.32 9.36 4.51
C LYS A 153 -6.63 9.80 3.21
N ILE A 154 -5.68 9.01 2.71
CA ILE A 154 -4.94 9.36 1.48
C ILE A 154 -5.83 9.27 0.23
N HIS A 155 -6.76 8.32 0.17
CA HIS A 155 -7.70 8.22 -0.94
C HIS A 155 -8.70 9.37 -0.94
N GLN A 156 -9.24 9.73 0.24
CA GLN A 156 -10.15 10.86 0.36
C GLN A 156 -9.47 12.16 -0.05
N GLN A 157 -8.25 12.43 0.43
CA GLN A 157 -7.51 13.63 0.04
C GLN A 157 -7.33 13.76 -1.48
N ARG A 158 -7.10 12.65 -2.19
CA ARG A 158 -6.98 12.68 -3.65
C ARG A 158 -8.30 13.01 -4.33
N LEU A 159 -9.40 12.42 -3.86
CA LEU A 159 -10.73 12.71 -4.39
C LEU A 159 -11.15 14.16 -4.16
N ASP A 160 -10.73 14.75 -3.03
CA ASP A 160 -11.07 16.13 -2.66
C ASP A 160 -10.19 17.14 -3.42
N ASN A 161 -8.89 16.88 -3.56
CA ASN A 161 -7.93 17.87 -4.04
C ASN A 161 -7.64 17.78 -5.54
N TRP A 162 -7.47 16.55 -6.08
CA TRP A 162 -6.99 16.38 -7.45
C TRP A 162 -7.87 17.00 -8.53
N PRO A 163 -9.23 17.00 -8.44
CA PRO A 163 -10.05 17.65 -9.44
C PRO A 163 -9.75 19.15 -9.61
N GLU A 164 -9.29 19.82 -8.55
CA GLU A 164 -8.92 21.23 -8.57
C GLU A 164 -7.46 21.41 -9.03
N VAL A 165 -6.52 20.64 -8.46
CA VAL A 165 -5.08 20.87 -8.68
C VAL A 165 -4.53 20.15 -9.92
N TYR A 166 -5.23 19.13 -10.44
CA TYR A 166 -4.91 18.40 -11.67
C TYR A 166 -6.15 18.31 -12.59
N PRO A 167 -6.70 19.45 -13.09
CA PRO A 167 -7.95 19.46 -13.85
C PRO A 167 -7.85 18.72 -15.20
N TRP A 168 -6.65 18.35 -15.62
CA TRP A 168 -6.35 17.57 -16.83
C TRP A 168 -6.44 16.05 -16.61
N VAL A 169 -6.61 15.57 -15.38
CA VAL A 169 -6.83 14.14 -15.09
C VAL A 169 -8.29 13.80 -15.35
N GLU A 170 -8.52 12.83 -16.23
CA GLU A 170 -9.87 12.41 -16.61
C GLU A 170 -10.61 11.74 -15.43
N GLN A 171 -11.94 11.86 -15.44
CA GLN A 171 -12.81 11.42 -14.32
C GLN A 171 -12.72 9.90 -14.05
N GLU A 172 -12.47 9.11 -15.07
CA GLU A 172 -12.30 7.66 -15.03
C GLU A 172 -11.14 7.24 -14.13
N GLY A 173 -10.10 8.06 -14.03
CA GLY A 173 -8.95 7.82 -13.15
C GLY A 173 -9.28 7.79 -11.66
N TYR A 174 -10.38 8.40 -11.24
CA TYR A 174 -10.78 8.44 -9.83
C TYR A 174 -11.50 7.17 -9.34
N ILE A 175 -11.85 6.25 -10.24
CA ILE A 175 -12.56 5.00 -9.91
C ILE A 175 -11.79 4.19 -8.87
N TYR A 176 -10.47 4.07 -9.05
CA TYR A 176 -9.61 3.37 -8.09
C TYR A 176 -9.76 3.91 -6.67
N PHE A 177 -9.66 5.22 -6.48
CA PHE A 177 -9.73 5.83 -5.14
C PHE A 177 -11.12 5.68 -4.51
N LYS A 178 -12.18 5.78 -5.31
CA LYS A 178 -13.57 5.57 -4.85
C LYS A 178 -13.79 4.13 -4.38
N LYS A 179 -13.33 3.13 -5.16
CA LYS A 179 -13.41 1.71 -4.77
C LYS A 179 -12.65 1.47 -3.46
N ARG A 180 -11.39 1.96 -3.35
CA ARG A 180 -10.57 1.76 -2.16
C ARG A 180 -11.15 2.38 -0.89
N LEU A 181 -11.95 3.42 -0.95
CA LEU A 181 -12.64 3.96 0.23
C LEU A 181 -13.66 2.98 0.82
N THR A 182 -14.36 2.22 -0.01
CA THR A 182 -15.35 1.23 0.43
C THR A 182 -14.68 -0.05 0.92
N GLU A 183 -13.76 -0.59 0.13
CA GLU A 183 -13.06 -1.83 0.42
C GLU A 183 -12.17 -1.72 1.67
N ALA A 184 -11.41 -0.62 1.80
CA ALA A 184 -10.52 -0.41 2.92
C ALA A 184 -11.23 -0.39 4.28
N ARG A 185 -12.45 0.13 4.36
CA ARG A 185 -13.21 0.14 5.63
C ARG A 185 -13.48 -1.28 6.13
N ARG A 186 -13.91 -2.18 5.25
CA ARG A 186 -14.16 -3.60 5.57
C ARG A 186 -12.87 -4.29 6.02
N ASP A 187 -11.79 -4.12 5.24
CA ASP A 187 -10.52 -4.79 5.46
C ASP A 187 -9.83 -4.31 6.74
N VAL A 188 -9.94 -3.02 7.06
CA VAL A 188 -9.42 -2.41 8.28
C VAL A 188 -10.03 -3.03 9.53
N GLU A 189 -11.35 -3.08 9.61
CA GLU A 189 -12.04 -3.63 10.79
C GLU A 189 -11.66 -5.10 11.01
N HIS A 190 -11.69 -5.90 9.94
CA HIS A 190 -11.34 -7.30 10.04
C HIS A 190 -9.88 -7.52 10.44
N GLY A 191 -8.94 -6.86 9.77
CA GLY A 191 -7.50 -6.98 10.06
C GLY A 191 -7.13 -6.50 11.46
N LEU A 192 -7.74 -5.40 11.93
CA LEU A 192 -7.50 -4.88 13.27
C LEU A 192 -8.00 -5.84 14.35
N HIS A 193 -9.23 -6.34 14.22
CA HIS A 193 -9.78 -7.30 15.18
C HIS A 193 -8.92 -8.55 15.27
N LEU A 194 -8.54 -9.16 14.15
CA LEU A 194 -7.64 -10.32 14.13
C LEU A 194 -6.33 -10.01 14.83
N THR A 195 -5.70 -8.87 14.54
CA THR A 195 -4.43 -8.47 15.14
C THR A 195 -4.56 -8.31 16.67
N LEU A 196 -5.58 -7.62 17.14
CA LEU A 196 -5.82 -7.42 18.58
C LEU A 196 -6.17 -8.74 19.30
N ASP A 197 -6.66 -9.74 18.58
CA ASP A 197 -6.99 -11.05 19.14
C ASP A 197 -5.80 -12.03 19.12
N TRP A 198 -4.86 -11.91 18.18
CA TRP A 198 -3.70 -12.80 18.10
C TRP A 198 -2.55 -12.45 19.06
N TYR A 199 -2.26 -11.17 19.24
CA TYR A 199 -1.08 -10.70 19.98
C TYR A 199 -1.43 -10.41 21.43
N LYS A 200 -1.20 -11.41 22.33
CA LYS A 200 -1.62 -11.38 23.74
C LYS A 200 -0.50 -11.08 24.72
N THR A 201 0.76 -11.33 24.35
CA THR A 201 1.91 -11.02 25.22
C THR A 201 2.56 -9.70 24.80
N ARG A 202 3.27 -9.06 25.72
CA ARG A 202 4.03 -7.83 25.43
C ARG A 202 5.00 -8.03 24.27
N GLU A 203 5.76 -9.10 24.28
CA GLU A 203 6.71 -9.44 23.23
C GLU A 203 6.03 -9.56 21.86
N GLN A 204 4.90 -10.26 21.78
CA GLN A 204 4.12 -10.37 20.56
C GLN A 204 3.62 -9.00 20.08
N GLN A 205 3.09 -8.18 20.98
CA GLN A 205 2.57 -6.85 20.66
C GLN A 205 3.68 -5.92 20.15
N GLU A 206 4.86 -5.95 20.76
CA GLU A 206 6.03 -5.21 20.30
C GLU A 206 6.50 -5.71 18.93
N ARG A 207 6.50 -7.03 18.73
CA ARG A 207 6.78 -7.63 17.41
C ARG A 207 5.81 -7.13 16.35
N MET A 208 4.52 -7.02 16.66
CA MET A 208 3.52 -6.50 15.74
C MET A 208 3.78 -5.03 15.37
N VAL A 209 4.15 -4.19 16.32
CA VAL A 209 4.53 -2.80 16.05
C VAL A 209 5.73 -2.73 15.10
N GLN A 210 6.72 -3.62 15.25
CA GLN A 210 7.87 -3.73 14.34
C GLN A 210 7.45 -4.17 12.92
N ILE A 211 6.51 -5.12 12.82
CA ILE A 211 5.98 -5.57 11.52
C ILE A 211 5.25 -4.43 10.81
N LEU A 212 4.41 -3.69 11.54
CA LEU A 212 3.73 -2.52 10.97
C LEU A 212 4.73 -1.46 10.54
N LYS A 213 5.78 -1.22 11.36
CA LYS A 213 6.86 -0.32 10.98
C LYS A 213 7.57 -0.75 9.70
N PHE A 214 7.95 -2.03 9.60
CA PHE A 214 8.55 -2.58 8.38
C PHE A 214 7.68 -2.29 7.15
N LYS A 215 6.37 -2.50 7.26
CA LYS A 215 5.46 -2.20 6.13
C LYS A 215 5.37 -0.71 5.80
N LEU A 216 5.44 0.15 6.81
CA LEU A 216 5.51 1.60 6.61
C LEU A 216 6.83 2.00 5.91
N ASP A 217 7.95 1.38 6.32
CA ASP A 217 9.27 1.59 5.69
C ASP A 217 9.25 1.15 4.21
N VAL A 218 8.58 0.04 3.86
CA VAL A 218 8.37 -0.38 2.46
C VAL A 218 7.68 0.72 1.65
N LEU A 219 6.59 1.28 2.17
CA LEU A 219 5.84 2.34 1.47
C LEU A 219 6.64 3.63 1.36
N TRP A 220 7.41 3.96 2.39
CA TRP A 220 8.29 5.13 2.41
C TRP A 220 9.43 4.99 1.39
N THR A 221 10.12 3.84 1.38
CA THR A 221 11.21 3.55 0.43
C THR A 221 10.74 3.60 -1.02
N MET A 222 9.52 3.13 -1.31
CA MET A 222 8.95 3.31 -2.65
C MET A 222 8.81 4.80 -3.01
N ALA A 223 8.36 5.61 -2.07
CA ALA A 223 8.21 7.06 -2.28
C ALA A 223 9.57 7.76 -2.41
N ASP A 224 10.58 7.36 -1.62
CA ASP A 224 11.96 7.84 -1.75
C ASP A 224 12.51 7.59 -3.16
N ALA A 225 12.36 6.36 -3.68
CA ALA A 225 12.84 6.01 -5.02
C ALA A 225 12.20 6.88 -6.10
N MET A 226 10.88 7.10 -6.02
CA MET A 226 10.16 7.95 -6.96
C MET A 226 10.52 9.44 -6.80
N TYR A 227 10.67 9.91 -5.57
CA TYR A 227 11.07 11.29 -5.29
C TYR A 227 12.46 11.60 -5.85
N LEU A 228 13.44 10.73 -5.58
CA LEU A 228 14.80 10.88 -6.09
C LEU A 228 14.83 10.91 -7.61
N ALA A 229 14.14 9.98 -8.27
CA ALA A 229 14.17 9.88 -9.72
C ALA A 229 13.42 11.01 -10.44
N TYR A 230 12.22 11.38 -9.96
CA TYR A 230 11.33 12.28 -10.69
C TYR A 230 11.27 13.71 -10.15
N VAL A 231 11.52 13.92 -8.86
CA VAL A 231 11.45 15.26 -8.24
C VAL A 231 12.83 15.86 -8.05
N ALA A 232 13.78 15.06 -7.54
CA ALA A 232 15.16 15.51 -7.33
C ALA A 232 16.05 15.33 -8.56
N ASP A 233 15.52 14.78 -9.67
CA ASP A 233 16.26 14.51 -10.92
C ASP A 233 17.54 13.70 -10.70
N MET A 234 17.43 12.67 -9.86
CA MET A 234 18.49 11.75 -9.50
C MET A 234 18.09 10.31 -9.84
N PRO A 235 17.98 9.97 -11.15
CA PRO A 235 17.60 8.63 -11.57
C PRO A 235 18.64 7.60 -11.11
N PRO A 236 18.21 6.34 -10.87
CA PRO A 236 19.15 5.26 -10.60
C PRO A 236 20.11 5.14 -11.81
N TYR A 237 21.36 4.77 -11.52
CA TYR A 237 22.43 4.64 -12.53
C TYR A 237 22.99 5.95 -13.10
N PHE A 238 22.89 7.05 -12.38
CA PHE A 238 23.54 8.34 -12.66
C PHE A 238 24.29 8.40 -13.98
N ASN A 239 23.66 8.89 -15.03
CA ASN A 239 24.33 9.26 -16.29
C ASN A 239 25.44 8.29 -16.72
N ILE A 240 25.30 7.01 -16.46
CA ILE A 240 26.07 6.04 -17.20
C ILE A 240 25.51 6.12 -18.61
N GLU A 241 26.08 6.99 -19.41
CA GLU A 241 25.84 7.01 -20.84
C GLU A 241 26.07 5.60 -21.35
N GLN A 242 25.04 5.00 -21.86
CA GLN A 242 25.10 3.71 -22.53
C GLN A 242 25.65 3.90 -23.93
#